data_fd8d5ff97d5c0ad4a001955ceadd6307
#
_entry.id   fd8d5ff97d5c0ad4a001955ceadd6307
#
_cell.length_a   1.000
_cell.length_b   1.000
_cell.length_c   1.000
_cell.angle_alpha   90.00
_cell.angle_beta   90.00
_cell.angle_gamma   90.00
#
_symmetry.space_group_name_H-M   'P 1'
#
loop_
_entity.id
_entity.type
_entity.pdbx_description
1 polymer ?
#
loop_
_entity_poly.entity_id
_entity_poly.type
_entity_poly.pdbx_seq_one_letter_code
_entity_poly.pdbx_strand_id
1 'polypeptide(L)'
;MSRKFVGKKMLVFAQSGVGGAERMSVTITKSLDRDKIKVKYYLVGDFEDERAPLKQFIPDDLSVHCIGSCSSILLILKFFFILAKEKPDVVFSSVLNINNKLLVLRKLFRHVKFVIRCDNYLYTYNDIQRRIILKTYPNADIIIAQTEEMKQELIDEMHISEDKVVALQNPVDTETINKKIQTGKNPYSDDDKVRYVASGRFAHQKGFDLLVEAFAIVKKQQPEAELYIVGRNDGGCEDYYNEVKQLIEKHGLQDRVKCVGFQNNPYVYIKYADCFVLSSRWEGLPNVMIESLYLGTPVAAFKCIPVIGRIVTDGADGYLAEKENVESLAKAMMKASELGRVTSVYKSASMDEFHHVLEFATKPMEGKYKTKT
;
A
#
# COMPACT_ATOMS: atom_id res chain seq x y z
N MET A 1 15.98 16.32 -36.21
CA MET A 1 14.71 15.65 -36.45
C MET A 1 14.37 14.82 -35.24
N SER A 2 13.38 15.25 -34.43
CA SER A 2 12.93 14.46 -33.28
C SER A 2 12.21 13.20 -33.79
N ARG A 3 12.71 12.02 -33.45
CA ARG A 3 11.98 10.77 -33.71
C ARG A 3 10.58 10.90 -33.11
N LYS A 4 9.53 10.83 -33.94
CA LYS A 4 8.15 10.73 -33.45
C LYS A 4 8.05 9.48 -32.57
N PHE A 5 7.72 9.66 -31.29
CA PHE A 5 7.47 8.56 -30.36
C PHE A 5 6.28 7.74 -30.90
N VAL A 6 6.51 6.47 -31.22
CA VAL A 6 5.53 5.53 -31.76
C VAL A 6 4.89 4.68 -30.65
N GLY A 7 5.30 4.89 -29.39
CA GLY A 7 4.82 4.13 -28.23
C GLY A 7 3.43 4.56 -27.74
N LYS A 8 2.89 3.77 -26.83
CA LYS A 8 1.61 4.04 -26.17
C LYS A 8 1.72 5.11 -25.09
N LYS A 9 0.65 5.86 -24.86
CA LYS A 9 0.58 6.91 -23.86
C LYS A 9 -0.28 6.48 -22.68
N MET A 10 0.29 6.48 -21.49
CA MET A 10 -0.39 6.18 -20.23
C MET A 10 -0.48 7.42 -19.34
N LEU A 11 -1.67 7.67 -18.81
CA LEU A 11 -1.86 8.65 -17.74
C LEU A 11 -2.09 7.91 -16.42
N VAL A 12 -1.32 8.27 -15.41
CA VAL A 12 -1.45 7.77 -14.04
C VAL A 12 -2.08 8.84 -13.17
N PHE A 13 -3.20 8.53 -12.54
CA PHE A 13 -3.87 9.43 -11.61
C PHE A 13 -3.72 8.91 -10.19
N ALA A 14 -3.16 9.72 -9.29
CA ALA A 14 -2.95 9.38 -7.89
C ALA A 14 -3.24 10.59 -6.98
N GLN A 15 -3.40 10.36 -5.68
CA GLN A 15 -3.37 11.44 -4.70
C GLN A 15 -1.94 11.87 -4.41
N SER A 16 -1.75 13.11 -3.96
CA SER A 16 -0.44 13.67 -3.61
C SER A 16 0.12 13.13 -2.28
N GLY A 17 -0.70 12.46 -1.48
CA GLY A 17 -0.31 11.82 -0.21
C GLY A 17 0.62 10.61 -0.39
N VAL A 18 1.20 10.13 0.71
CA VAL A 18 2.04 8.92 0.75
C VAL A 18 1.32 7.82 1.50
N GLY A 19 0.31 7.26 0.86
CA GLY A 19 -0.30 6.02 1.29
C GLY A 19 0.32 4.81 0.58
N GLY A 20 -0.07 3.61 1.00
CA GLY A 20 0.40 2.37 0.35
C GLY A 20 -0.07 2.27 -1.11
N ALA A 21 -1.28 2.75 -1.42
CA ALA A 21 -1.84 2.72 -2.78
C ALA A 21 -1.10 3.69 -3.72
N GLU A 22 -0.77 4.89 -3.23
CA GLU A 22 -0.05 5.91 -3.99
C GLU A 22 1.40 5.46 -4.27
N ARG A 23 2.12 4.99 -3.25
CA ARG A 23 3.47 4.42 -3.41
C ARG A 23 3.46 3.27 -4.40
N MET A 24 2.45 2.39 -4.33
CA MET A 24 2.34 1.26 -5.23
C MET A 24 2.11 1.69 -6.68
N SER A 25 1.32 2.75 -6.93
CA SER A 25 1.18 3.31 -8.28
C SER A 25 2.53 3.75 -8.87
N VAL A 26 3.39 4.37 -8.04
CA VAL A 26 4.75 4.75 -8.45
C VAL A 26 5.61 3.51 -8.68
N THR A 27 5.61 2.57 -7.76
CA THR A 27 6.38 1.32 -7.85
C THR A 27 6.07 0.56 -9.14
N ILE A 28 4.78 0.38 -9.47
CA ILE A 28 4.34 -0.33 -10.67
C ILE A 28 4.78 0.39 -11.96
N THR A 29 4.73 1.71 -11.97
CA THR A 29 4.92 2.47 -13.22
C THR A 29 6.32 3.02 -13.42
N LYS A 30 7.16 3.08 -12.37
CA LYS A 30 8.55 3.58 -12.49
C LYS A 30 9.43 2.68 -13.36
N SER A 31 9.15 1.39 -13.42
CA SER A 31 9.92 0.37 -14.15
C SER A 31 9.35 0.04 -15.54
N LEU A 32 8.25 0.71 -15.97
CA LEU A 32 7.73 0.55 -17.33
C LEU A 32 8.76 0.98 -18.37
N ASP A 33 8.86 0.22 -19.46
CA ASP A 33 9.73 0.51 -20.60
C ASP A 33 9.34 1.85 -21.26
N ARG A 34 10.20 2.86 -21.11
CA ARG A 34 9.96 4.23 -21.61
C ARG A 34 9.99 4.33 -23.14
N ASP A 35 10.61 3.38 -23.82
CA ASP A 35 10.63 3.32 -25.28
C ASP A 35 9.29 2.80 -25.83
N LYS A 36 8.55 2.06 -25.02
CA LYS A 36 7.23 1.52 -25.38
C LYS A 36 6.06 2.34 -24.84
N ILE A 37 6.19 2.87 -23.62
CA ILE A 37 5.09 3.54 -22.91
C ILE A 37 5.56 4.89 -22.37
N LYS A 38 4.95 5.96 -22.87
CA LYS A 38 5.13 7.30 -22.32
C LYS A 38 4.19 7.53 -21.13
N VAL A 39 4.73 7.57 -19.93
CA VAL A 39 3.97 7.76 -18.69
C VAL A 39 3.92 9.24 -18.31
N LYS A 40 2.74 9.73 -17.93
CA LYS A 40 2.54 11.05 -17.29
C LYS A 40 1.73 10.87 -16.02
N TYR A 41 2.16 11.55 -14.95
CA TYR A 41 1.45 11.59 -13.68
C TYR A 41 0.57 12.81 -13.54
N TYR A 42 -0.63 12.60 -13.02
CA TYR A 42 -1.56 13.62 -12.58
C TYR A 42 -1.85 13.40 -11.10
N LEU A 43 -1.32 14.27 -10.24
CA LEU A 43 -1.51 14.20 -8.79
C LEU A 43 -2.65 15.12 -8.37
N VAL A 44 -3.60 14.57 -7.63
CA VAL A 44 -4.72 15.31 -7.04
C VAL A 44 -4.32 15.74 -5.63
N GLY A 45 -4.33 17.04 -5.38
CA GLY A 45 -3.92 17.65 -4.11
C GLY A 45 -2.81 18.68 -4.29
N ASP A 46 -2.41 19.34 -3.21
CA ASP A 46 -1.44 20.42 -3.25
C ASP A 46 -0.01 19.86 -3.21
N PHE A 47 0.80 20.33 -4.16
CA PHE A 47 2.16 19.83 -4.36
C PHE A 47 3.20 20.56 -3.51
N GLU A 48 2.90 21.81 -3.15
CA GLU A 48 3.79 22.67 -2.35
C GLU A 48 3.69 22.37 -0.86
N ASP A 49 2.71 21.53 -0.46
CA ASP A 49 2.58 21.08 0.90
C ASP A 49 3.73 20.10 1.21
N GLU A 50 4.54 20.40 2.22
CA GLU A 50 5.57 19.51 2.75
C GLU A 50 5.00 18.12 3.15
N ARG A 51 3.66 18.03 3.30
CA ARG A 51 2.91 16.81 3.56
C ARG A 51 2.65 15.93 2.32
N ALA A 52 3.10 16.33 1.13
CA ALA A 52 2.99 15.53 -0.10
C ALA A 52 4.30 14.86 -0.51
N PRO A 53 4.87 13.96 0.31
CA PRO A 53 6.17 13.36 0.05
C PRO A 53 6.16 12.33 -1.09
N LEU A 54 5.04 12.14 -1.81
CA LEU A 54 5.00 11.21 -2.96
C LEU A 54 5.98 11.63 -4.06
N LYS A 55 6.23 12.93 -4.22
CA LYS A 55 7.16 13.45 -5.23
C LYS A 55 8.55 12.83 -5.13
N GLN A 56 9.06 12.59 -3.94
CA GLN A 56 10.38 11.98 -3.73
C GLN A 56 10.50 10.52 -4.21
N PHE A 57 9.37 9.85 -4.45
CA PHE A 57 9.33 8.47 -4.95
C PHE A 57 9.14 8.40 -6.47
N ILE A 58 8.74 9.51 -7.10
CA ILE A 58 8.52 9.57 -8.55
C ILE A 58 9.86 9.84 -9.23
N PRO A 59 10.27 9.02 -10.20
CA PRO A 59 11.50 9.25 -10.96
C PRO A 59 11.52 10.62 -11.65
N ASP A 60 12.67 11.28 -11.67
CA ASP A 60 12.85 12.63 -12.22
C ASP A 60 12.57 12.71 -13.74
N ASP A 61 12.68 11.59 -14.45
CA ASP A 61 12.39 11.47 -15.88
C ASP A 61 10.88 11.49 -16.18
N LEU A 62 10.02 11.33 -15.16
CA LEU A 62 8.58 11.32 -15.33
C LEU A 62 7.96 12.72 -15.26
N SER A 63 7.08 13.01 -16.22
CA SER A 63 6.30 14.24 -16.21
C SER A 63 5.20 14.19 -15.16
N VAL A 64 5.24 15.10 -14.20
CA VAL A 64 4.28 15.20 -13.09
C VAL A 64 3.50 16.50 -13.18
N HIS A 65 2.17 16.42 -13.11
CA HIS A 65 1.26 17.56 -13.14
C HIS A 65 0.38 17.54 -11.89
N CYS A 66 0.31 18.63 -11.15
CA CYS A 66 -0.61 18.80 -10.03
C CYS A 66 -1.96 19.33 -10.51
N ILE A 67 -3.05 18.72 -10.05
CA ILE A 67 -4.41 19.15 -10.39
C ILE A 67 -4.97 20.11 -9.34
N GLY A 68 -4.39 20.15 -8.14
CA GLY A 68 -4.89 20.92 -7.00
C GLY A 68 -6.18 20.35 -6.41
N SER A 69 -6.42 20.61 -5.13
CA SER A 69 -7.63 20.19 -4.43
C SER A 69 -8.86 20.92 -4.94
N CYS A 70 -9.95 20.21 -5.20
CA CYS A 70 -11.22 20.80 -5.65
C CYS A 70 -12.41 19.87 -5.39
N SER A 71 -13.63 20.40 -5.60
CA SER A 71 -14.84 19.59 -5.45
C SER A 71 -14.89 18.41 -6.41
N SER A 72 -15.65 17.38 -6.08
CA SER A 72 -15.76 16.15 -6.88
C SER A 72 -16.22 16.42 -8.32
N ILE A 73 -17.17 17.33 -8.51
CA ILE A 73 -17.69 17.70 -9.85
C ILE A 73 -16.59 18.38 -10.66
N LEU A 74 -15.89 19.35 -10.07
CA LEU A 74 -14.81 20.06 -10.75
C LEU A 74 -13.66 19.14 -11.09
N LEU A 75 -13.37 18.14 -10.24
CA LEU A 75 -12.34 17.16 -10.50
C LEU A 75 -12.70 16.27 -11.71
N ILE A 76 -13.97 15.84 -11.83
CA ILE A 76 -14.44 15.09 -13.00
C ILE A 76 -14.30 15.94 -14.28
N LEU A 77 -14.65 17.23 -14.24
CA LEU A 77 -14.47 18.15 -15.36
C LEU A 77 -12.99 18.31 -15.74
N LYS A 78 -12.11 18.48 -14.74
CA LYS A 78 -10.65 18.52 -14.98
C LYS A 78 -10.16 17.23 -15.65
N PHE A 79 -10.59 16.05 -15.17
CA PHE A 79 -10.25 14.76 -15.79
C PHE A 79 -10.74 14.68 -17.23
N PHE A 80 -11.97 15.14 -17.51
CA PHE A 80 -12.50 15.18 -18.86
C PHE A 80 -11.60 16.01 -19.80
N PHE A 81 -11.22 17.22 -19.41
CA PHE A 81 -10.36 18.08 -20.24
C PHE A 81 -8.94 17.51 -20.39
N ILE A 82 -8.38 16.89 -19.35
CA ILE A 82 -7.09 16.21 -19.43
C ILE A 82 -7.15 15.05 -20.43
N LEU A 83 -8.15 14.18 -20.34
CA LEU A 83 -8.32 13.06 -21.26
C LEU A 83 -8.52 13.53 -22.71
N ALA A 84 -9.34 14.56 -22.92
CA ALA A 84 -9.60 15.14 -24.26
C ALA A 84 -8.33 15.77 -24.87
N LYS A 85 -7.50 16.46 -24.06
CA LYS A 85 -6.24 17.09 -24.48
C LYS A 85 -5.15 16.06 -24.73
N GLU A 86 -4.94 15.15 -23.76
CA GLU A 86 -3.83 14.23 -23.76
C GLU A 86 -4.04 13.02 -24.69
N LYS A 87 -5.29 12.64 -24.95
CA LYS A 87 -5.67 11.48 -25.78
C LYS A 87 -4.85 10.24 -25.48
N PRO A 88 -4.89 9.74 -24.22
CA PRO A 88 -4.10 8.58 -23.82
C PRO A 88 -4.65 7.29 -24.44
N ASP A 89 -3.82 6.27 -24.54
CA ASP A 89 -4.23 4.90 -24.82
C ASP A 89 -4.73 4.20 -23.54
N VAL A 90 -4.09 4.49 -22.38
CA VAL A 90 -4.39 3.87 -21.10
C VAL A 90 -4.47 4.93 -20.00
N VAL A 91 -5.44 4.76 -19.10
CA VAL A 91 -5.54 5.46 -17.82
C VAL A 91 -5.36 4.44 -16.71
N PHE A 92 -4.49 4.73 -15.74
CA PHE A 92 -4.24 3.90 -14.56
C PHE A 92 -4.47 4.68 -13.27
N SER A 93 -5.14 4.06 -12.30
CA SER A 93 -5.30 4.61 -10.95
C SER A 93 -5.48 3.50 -9.91
N SER A 94 -4.98 3.73 -8.69
CA SER A 94 -5.04 2.79 -7.55
C SER A 94 -5.81 3.34 -6.36
N VAL A 95 -6.50 4.47 -6.48
CA VAL A 95 -7.17 5.13 -5.36
C VAL A 95 -8.66 5.18 -5.60
N LEU A 96 -9.47 4.63 -4.69
CA LEU A 96 -10.93 4.50 -4.81
C LEU A 96 -11.62 5.79 -5.29
N ASN A 97 -11.31 6.91 -4.63
CA ASN A 97 -11.96 8.19 -4.92
C ASN A 97 -11.65 8.70 -6.35
N ILE A 98 -10.45 8.42 -6.85
CA ILE A 98 -10.03 8.75 -8.22
C ILE A 98 -10.62 7.75 -9.21
N ASN A 99 -10.56 6.45 -8.89
CA ASN A 99 -11.12 5.38 -9.70
C ASN A 99 -12.57 5.67 -10.08
N ASN A 100 -13.41 5.97 -9.08
CA ASN A 100 -14.83 6.24 -9.28
C ASN A 100 -15.07 7.42 -10.24
N LYS A 101 -14.31 8.52 -10.11
CA LYS A 101 -14.45 9.71 -10.95
C LYS A 101 -13.97 9.49 -12.39
N LEU A 102 -12.90 8.73 -12.56
CA LEU A 102 -12.41 8.35 -13.90
C LEU A 102 -13.41 7.44 -14.61
N LEU A 103 -13.95 6.45 -13.91
CA LEU A 103 -14.87 5.47 -14.50
C LEU A 103 -16.21 6.05 -14.93
N VAL A 104 -16.66 7.16 -14.36
CA VAL A 104 -17.81 7.93 -14.87
C VAL A 104 -17.57 8.43 -16.31
N LEU A 105 -16.33 8.74 -16.66
CA LEU A 105 -15.97 9.26 -17.98
C LEU A 105 -15.74 8.16 -19.03
N ARG A 106 -15.65 6.88 -18.63
CA ARG A 106 -15.30 5.76 -19.53
C ARG A 106 -16.16 5.71 -20.80
N LYS A 107 -17.45 5.96 -20.70
CA LYS A 107 -18.38 5.91 -21.84
C LYS A 107 -18.12 7.00 -22.88
N LEU A 108 -17.53 8.13 -22.45
CA LEU A 108 -17.18 9.26 -23.33
C LEU A 108 -15.85 9.04 -24.06
N PHE A 109 -14.94 8.23 -23.47
CA PHE A 109 -13.59 7.97 -24.00
C PHE A 109 -13.42 6.49 -24.37
N ARG A 110 -14.21 6.00 -25.35
CA ARG A 110 -14.28 4.57 -25.74
C ARG A 110 -12.95 4.00 -26.25
N HIS A 111 -12.09 4.85 -26.82
CA HIS A 111 -10.77 4.45 -27.32
C HIS A 111 -9.70 4.34 -26.21
N VAL A 112 -9.97 4.86 -25.02
CA VAL A 112 -9.07 4.81 -23.87
C VAL A 112 -9.34 3.56 -23.03
N LYS A 113 -8.33 2.82 -22.63
CA LYS A 113 -8.48 1.71 -21.68
C LYS A 113 -8.34 2.22 -20.24
N PHE A 114 -9.32 1.91 -19.42
CA PHE A 114 -9.33 2.26 -18.00
C PHE A 114 -8.95 1.05 -17.18
N VAL A 115 -7.73 1.08 -16.64
CA VAL A 115 -7.18 0.09 -15.73
C VAL A 115 -7.22 0.69 -14.34
N ILE A 116 -7.89 0.03 -13.41
CA ILE A 116 -7.94 0.46 -12.02
C ILE A 116 -7.41 -0.65 -11.13
N ARG A 117 -6.86 -0.26 -9.99
CA ARG A 117 -6.46 -1.19 -8.93
C ARG A 117 -7.36 -1.01 -7.72
N CYS A 118 -7.89 -2.11 -7.20
CA CYS A 118 -8.65 -2.14 -5.96
C CYS A 118 -7.68 -2.13 -4.78
N ASP A 119 -7.84 -1.19 -3.84
CA ASP A 119 -6.91 -0.97 -2.74
C ASP A 119 -7.32 -1.62 -1.42
N ASN A 120 -8.60 -2.00 -1.29
CA ASN A 120 -9.15 -2.66 -0.11
C ASN A 120 -10.28 -3.63 -0.47
N TYR A 121 -10.62 -4.51 0.48
CA TYR A 121 -11.80 -5.38 0.39
C TYR A 121 -13.10 -4.58 0.47
N LEU A 122 -14.15 -5.06 -0.18
CA LEU A 122 -15.46 -4.38 -0.26
C LEU A 122 -16.11 -4.19 1.10
N TYR A 123 -15.95 -5.15 2.02
CA TYR A 123 -16.53 -5.06 3.37
C TYR A 123 -15.89 -3.93 4.22
N THR A 124 -14.74 -3.39 3.82
CA THR A 124 -14.08 -2.26 4.52
C THR A 124 -14.69 -0.91 4.16
N TYR A 125 -15.50 -0.85 3.11
CA TYR A 125 -16.16 0.36 2.65
C TYR A 125 -17.55 0.53 3.25
N ASN A 126 -17.95 1.78 3.49
CA ASN A 126 -19.31 2.09 3.92
C ASN A 126 -20.32 1.89 2.77
N ASP A 127 -21.61 1.89 3.09
CA ASP A 127 -22.69 1.62 2.13
C ASP A 127 -22.72 2.60 0.95
N ILE A 128 -22.37 3.87 1.19
CA ILE A 128 -22.32 4.88 0.12
C ILE A 128 -21.19 4.54 -0.85
N GLN A 129 -20.00 4.24 -0.34
CA GLN A 129 -18.85 3.85 -1.14
C GLN A 129 -19.13 2.57 -1.93
N ARG A 130 -19.70 1.55 -1.30
CA ARG A 130 -20.09 0.29 -1.97
C ARG A 130 -21.09 0.53 -3.11
N ARG A 131 -22.12 1.36 -2.91
CA ARG A 131 -23.07 1.74 -3.98
C ARG A 131 -22.41 2.48 -5.14
N ILE A 132 -21.41 3.30 -4.88
CA ILE A 132 -20.66 4.00 -5.93
C ILE A 132 -19.79 3.00 -6.71
N ILE A 133 -19.09 2.10 -6.03
CA ILE A 133 -18.29 1.03 -6.63
C ILE A 133 -19.17 0.18 -7.56
N LEU A 134 -20.31 -0.31 -7.06
CA LEU A 134 -21.29 -1.08 -7.85
C LEU A 134 -21.69 -0.41 -9.17
N LYS A 135 -21.77 0.92 -9.19
CA LYS A 135 -22.15 1.69 -10.38
C LYS A 135 -20.99 2.02 -11.31
N THR A 136 -19.76 2.10 -10.79
CA THR A 136 -18.60 2.61 -11.54
C THR A 136 -17.66 1.51 -11.99
N TYR A 137 -17.31 0.55 -11.13
CA TYR A 137 -16.30 -0.49 -11.42
C TYR A 137 -16.65 -1.38 -12.62
N PRO A 138 -17.92 -1.75 -12.91
CA PRO A 138 -18.27 -2.47 -14.13
C PRO A 138 -17.87 -1.76 -15.43
N ASN A 139 -17.63 -0.44 -15.38
CA ASN A 139 -17.15 0.33 -16.53
C ASN A 139 -15.63 0.22 -16.76
N ALA A 140 -14.85 -0.34 -15.83
CA ALA A 140 -13.43 -0.57 -16.05
C ALA A 140 -13.19 -1.56 -17.19
N ASP A 141 -12.07 -1.42 -17.88
CA ASP A 141 -11.62 -2.42 -18.87
C ASP A 141 -10.84 -3.54 -18.16
N ILE A 142 -10.02 -3.18 -17.16
CA ILE A 142 -9.30 -4.13 -16.31
C ILE A 142 -9.34 -3.62 -14.87
N ILE A 143 -9.59 -4.54 -13.92
CA ILE A 143 -9.50 -4.30 -12.48
C ILE A 143 -8.41 -5.20 -11.92
N ILE A 144 -7.39 -4.61 -11.29
CA ILE A 144 -6.35 -5.35 -10.59
C ILE A 144 -6.78 -5.48 -9.12
N ALA A 145 -7.11 -6.69 -8.70
CA ALA A 145 -7.31 -7.06 -7.31
C ALA A 145 -5.97 -7.45 -6.68
N GLN A 146 -5.77 -7.16 -5.38
CA GLN A 146 -4.50 -7.47 -4.71
C GLN A 146 -4.39 -8.93 -4.26
N THR A 147 -5.51 -9.63 -4.16
CA THR A 147 -5.59 -11.03 -3.74
C THR A 147 -6.68 -11.77 -4.51
N GLU A 148 -6.63 -13.11 -4.53
CA GLU A 148 -7.68 -13.93 -5.15
C GLU A 148 -9.03 -13.74 -4.45
N GLU A 149 -9.03 -13.58 -3.12
CA GLU A 149 -10.28 -13.32 -2.37
C GLU A 149 -10.90 -11.99 -2.77
N MET A 150 -10.08 -10.95 -2.95
CA MET A 150 -10.56 -9.64 -3.42
C MET A 150 -11.09 -9.74 -4.87
N LYS A 151 -10.43 -10.53 -5.73
CA LYS A 151 -10.94 -10.83 -7.08
C LYS A 151 -12.30 -11.52 -6.99
N GLN A 152 -12.43 -12.56 -6.16
CA GLN A 152 -13.66 -13.31 -6.01
C GLN A 152 -14.81 -12.43 -5.46
N GLU A 153 -14.51 -11.56 -4.47
CA GLU A 153 -15.46 -10.60 -3.93
C GLU A 153 -15.99 -9.63 -5.02
N LEU A 154 -15.12 -9.15 -5.91
CA LEU A 154 -15.52 -8.31 -7.04
C LEU A 154 -16.42 -9.05 -8.04
N ILE A 155 -16.18 -10.32 -8.27
CA ILE A 155 -17.01 -11.16 -9.19
C ILE A 155 -18.35 -11.47 -8.54
N ASP A 156 -18.36 -11.98 -7.31
CA ASP A 156 -19.55 -12.51 -6.65
C ASP A 156 -20.50 -11.41 -6.17
N GLU A 157 -19.95 -10.37 -5.50
CA GLU A 157 -20.79 -9.31 -4.91
C GLU A 157 -21.08 -8.16 -5.89
N MET A 158 -20.16 -7.85 -6.78
CA MET A 158 -20.32 -6.74 -7.74
C MET A 158 -20.71 -7.20 -9.14
N HIS A 159 -20.84 -8.51 -9.36
CA HIS A 159 -21.18 -9.11 -10.64
C HIS A 159 -20.31 -8.61 -11.79
N ILE A 160 -19.02 -8.37 -11.50
CA ILE A 160 -18.05 -7.97 -12.51
C ILE A 160 -17.62 -9.22 -13.27
N SER A 161 -17.57 -9.13 -14.60
CA SER A 161 -17.14 -10.24 -15.44
C SER A 161 -15.71 -10.65 -15.12
N GLU A 162 -15.47 -11.96 -14.95
CA GLU A 162 -14.18 -12.52 -14.54
C GLU A 162 -13.02 -12.12 -15.46
N ASP A 163 -13.29 -12.01 -16.78
CA ASP A 163 -12.30 -11.60 -17.78
C ASP A 163 -11.78 -10.17 -17.60
N LYS A 164 -12.44 -9.35 -16.76
CA LYS A 164 -12.00 -8.00 -16.40
C LYS A 164 -11.18 -7.94 -15.11
N VAL A 165 -11.18 -8.98 -14.30
CA VAL A 165 -10.54 -8.95 -12.98
C VAL A 165 -9.31 -9.85 -12.96
N VAL A 166 -8.16 -9.25 -12.65
CA VAL A 166 -6.88 -9.95 -12.52
C VAL A 166 -6.40 -9.84 -11.07
N ALA A 167 -6.07 -10.96 -10.45
CA ALA A 167 -5.45 -10.94 -9.12
C ALA A 167 -3.94 -10.80 -9.28
N LEU A 168 -3.38 -9.68 -8.79
CA LEU A 168 -1.94 -9.42 -8.76
C LEU A 168 -1.56 -8.81 -7.41
N GLN A 169 -0.77 -9.55 -6.66
CA GLN A 169 -0.22 -9.08 -5.40
C GLN A 169 0.77 -7.94 -5.63
N ASN A 170 0.93 -7.07 -4.62
CA ASN A 170 1.86 -5.96 -4.75
C ASN A 170 3.31 -6.45 -4.89
N PRO A 171 4.06 -5.92 -5.86
CA PRO A 171 5.49 -6.20 -5.97
C PRO A 171 6.26 -5.50 -4.86
N VAL A 172 7.35 -6.10 -4.42
CA VAL A 172 8.30 -5.46 -3.50
C VAL A 172 9.31 -4.65 -4.30
N ASP A 173 9.48 -3.37 -3.94
CA ASP A 173 10.49 -2.49 -4.54
C ASP A 173 11.87 -2.75 -3.94
N THR A 174 12.44 -3.90 -4.27
CA THR A 174 13.70 -4.37 -3.71
C THR A 174 14.88 -3.43 -4.00
N GLU A 175 14.87 -2.78 -5.16
CA GLU A 175 15.92 -1.82 -5.54
C GLU A 175 15.94 -0.62 -4.61
N THR A 176 14.78 0.03 -4.40
CA THR A 176 14.66 1.17 -3.49
C THR A 176 14.97 0.76 -2.04
N ILE A 177 14.49 -0.39 -1.59
CA ILE A 177 14.76 -0.90 -0.24
C ILE A 177 16.26 -1.09 -0.04
N ASN A 178 16.93 -1.81 -0.94
CA ASN A 178 18.37 -2.09 -0.84
C ASN A 178 19.21 -0.80 -0.86
N LYS A 179 18.90 0.14 -1.75
CA LYS A 179 19.57 1.44 -1.79
C LYS A 179 19.44 2.20 -0.47
N LYS A 180 18.23 2.23 0.10
CA LYS A 180 17.97 2.91 1.37
C LYS A 180 18.64 2.22 2.56
N ILE A 181 18.78 0.90 2.55
CA ILE A 181 19.51 0.16 3.58
C ILE A 181 21.03 0.43 3.48
N GLN A 182 21.60 0.42 2.27
CA GLN A 182 23.02 0.69 2.07
C GLN A 182 23.46 2.08 2.54
N THR A 183 22.59 3.08 2.39
CA THR A 183 22.88 4.47 2.79
C THR A 183 22.40 4.82 4.19
N GLY A 184 21.60 3.95 4.80
CA GLY A 184 20.99 4.16 6.13
C GLY A 184 21.89 3.65 7.26
N LYS A 185 21.73 4.26 8.44
CA LYS A 185 22.41 3.82 9.66
C LYS A 185 21.41 3.09 10.58
N ASN A 186 21.91 2.17 11.40
CA ASN A 186 21.12 1.59 12.48
C ASN A 186 20.59 2.72 13.40
N PRO A 187 19.25 2.83 13.55
CA PRO A 187 18.66 3.88 14.38
C PRO A 187 18.68 3.55 15.87
N TYR A 188 19.05 2.33 16.23
CA TYR A 188 19.05 1.85 17.61
C TYR A 188 20.41 1.97 18.25
N SER A 189 20.44 2.07 19.59
CA SER A 189 21.66 1.96 20.37
C SER A 189 22.24 0.54 20.26
N ASP A 190 23.55 0.44 20.41
CA ASP A 190 24.24 -0.86 20.45
C ASP A 190 24.13 -1.44 21.86
N ASP A 191 23.00 -2.08 22.12
CA ASP A 191 22.67 -2.78 23.38
C ASP A 191 21.82 -4.02 23.07
N ASP A 192 21.68 -4.93 24.05
CA ASP A 192 20.99 -6.21 23.91
C ASP A 192 19.46 -6.13 24.09
N LYS A 193 18.85 -4.95 23.89
CA LYS A 193 17.41 -4.81 24.05
C LYS A 193 16.65 -5.42 22.90
N VAL A 194 15.54 -6.07 23.21
CA VAL A 194 14.59 -6.54 22.18
C VAL A 194 13.80 -5.36 21.61
N ARG A 195 13.81 -5.19 20.31
CA ARG A 195 13.17 -4.09 19.59
C ARG A 195 12.03 -4.55 18.70
N TYR A 196 10.87 -4.02 19.01
CA TYR A 196 9.66 -4.17 18.22
C TYR A 196 9.45 -2.92 17.37
N VAL A 197 9.01 -3.09 16.14
CA VAL A 197 8.69 -1.97 15.25
C VAL A 197 7.34 -2.17 14.57
N ALA A 198 6.55 -1.10 14.49
CA ALA A 198 5.36 -1.02 13.67
C ALA A 198 5.46 0.21 12.75
N SER A 199 4.84 0.15 11.58
CA SER A 199 4.88 1.28 10.64
C SER A 199 3.53 1.51 9.96
N GLY A 200 3.07 2.78 9.95
CA GLY A 200 1.84 3.19 9.32
C GLY A 200 1.37 4.56 9.79
N ARG A 201 0.28 5.06 9.20
CA ARG A 201 -0.39 6.28 9.69
C ARG A 201 -1.02 6.00 11.06
N PHE A 202 -1.08 7.01 11.93
CA PHE A 202 -1.86 6.92 13.17
C PHE A 202 -3.35 7.00 12.84
N ALA A 203 -3.93 5.87 12.47
CA ALA A 203 -5.35 5.71 12.13
C ALA A 203 -5.89 4.47 12.83
N HIS A 204 -7.15 4.50 13.25
CA HIS A 204 -7.83 3.39 13.93
C HIS A 204 -7.66 2.05 13.19
N GLN A 205 -7.57 2.10 11.85
CA GLN A 205 -7.25 0.95 11.01
C GLN A 205 -5.98 0.21 11.45
N LYS A 206 -4.94 0.96 11.85
CA LYS A 206 -3.61 0.38 12.17
C LYS A 206 -3.52 -0.25 13.55
N GLY A 207 -4.49 0.00 14.42
CA GLY A 207 -4.61 -0.67 15.71
C GLY A 207 -3.41 -0.42 16.66
N PHE A 208 -2.82 0.78 16.64
CA PHE A 208 -1.70 1.10 17.53
C PHE A 208 -2.11 1.20 18.99
N ASP A 209 -3.38 1.41 19.29
CA ASP A 209 -3.99 1.25 20.61
C ASP A 209 -3.86 -0.21 21.10
N LEU A 210 -4.25 -1.18 20.27
CA LEU A 210 -4.10 -2.62 20.58
C LEU A 210 -2.62 -3.03 20.68
N LEU A 211 -1.76 -2.42 19.87
CA LEU A 211 -0.31 -2.64 19.94
C LEU A 211 0.28 -2.19 21.28
N VAL A 212 -0.09 -1.01 21.78
CA VAL A 212 0.37 -0.50 23.06
C VAL A 212 -0.11 -1.38 24.21
N GLU A 213 -1.36 -1.83 24.16
CA GLU A 213 -1.91 -2.78 25.15
C GLU A 213 -1.15 -4.13 25.11
N ALA A 214 -0.86 -4.66 23.93
CA ALA A 214 -0.07 -5.89 23.78
C ALA A 214 1.38 -5.69 24.29
N PHE A 215 1.99 -4.55 23.99
CA PHE A 215 3.34 -4.24 24.45
C PHE A 215 3.41 -4.07 25.98
N ALA A 216 2.35 -3.58 26.61
CA ALA A 216 2.26 -3.54 28.08
C ALA A 216 2.34 -4.94 28.71
N ILE A 217 1.84 -5.97 28.03
CA ILE A 217 1.99 -7.37 28.43
C ILE A 217 3.43 -7.86 28.18
N VAL A 218 3.97 -7.56 27.00
CA VAL A 218 5.35 -7.94 26.63
C VAL A 218 6.35 -7.39 27.64
N LYS A 219 6.23 -6.12 28.05
CA LYS A 219 7.14 -5.47 29.00
C LYS A 219 7.22 -6.18 30.36
N LYS A 220 6.15 -6.87 30.80
CA LYS A 220 6.18 -7.65 32.06
C LYS A 220 7.14 -8.83 32.01
N GLN A 221 7.35 -9.42 30.82
CA GLN A 221 8.24 -10.58 30.59
C GLN A 221 9.60 -10.15 30.02
N GLN A 222 9.64 -9.02 29.29
CA GLN A 222 10.84 -8.44 28.68
C GLN A 222 10.98 -6.97 29.13
N PRO A 223 11.42 -6.69 30.37
CA PRO A 223 11.39 -5.34 30.97
C PRO A 223 12.19 -4.30 30.19
N GLU A 224 13.25 -4.72 29.48
CA GLU A 224 14.11 -3.83 28.69
C GLU A 224 13.66 -3.67 27.23
N ALA A 225 12.61 -4.38 26.80
CA ALA A 225 12.10 -4.26 25.43
C ALA A 225 11.66 -2.82 25.09
N GLU A 226 11.84 -2.44 23.84
CA GLU A 226 11.44 -1.15 23.30
C GLU A 226 10.49 -1.36 22.09
N LEU A 227 9.51 -0.46 21.94
CA LEU A 227 8.59 -0.42 20.80
C LEU A 227 8.77 0.90 20.04
N TYR A 228 8.99 0.81 18.74
CA TYR A 228 9.08 1.96 17.84
C TYR A 228 7.88 1.99 16.91
N ILE A 229 7.15 3.10 16.89
CA ILE A 229 6.02 3.32 15.96
C ILE A 229 6.46 4.39 14.96
N VAL A 230 6.64 3.94 13.71
CA VAL A 230 7.13 4.77 12.60
C VAL A 230 5.95 5.19 11.75
N GLY A 231 5.63 6.49 11.73
CA GLY A 231 4.53 6.93 10.88
C GLY A 231 4.03 8.34 11.14
N ARG A 232 3.12 8.79 10.30
CA ARG A 232 2.55 10.14 10.37
C ARG A 232 1.47 10.22 11.42
N ASN A 233 1.47 11.32 12.14
CA ASN A 233 0.49 11.68 13.16
C ASN A 233 -0.28 12.97 12.84
N ASP A 234 -0.14 13.47 11.61
CA ASP A 234 -0.78 14.68 11.07
C ASP A 234 -1.83 14.35 9.99
N GLY A 235 -2.51 15.37 9.47
CA GLY A 235 -3.44 15.20 8.36
C GLY A 235 -4.74 14.47 8.74
N GLY A 236 -5.31 14.77 9.92
CA GLY A 236 -6.54 14.18 10.44
C GLY A 236 -6.33 12.91 11.28
N CYS A 237 -5.10 12.69 11.72
CA CYS A 237 -4.74 11.56 12.58
C CYS A 237 -4.49 11.98 14.06
N GLU A 238 -4.64 13.26 14.37
CA GLU A 238 -4.25 13.87 15.64
C GLU A 238 -5.02 13.28 16.82
N ASP A 239 -6.32 13.08 16.69
CA ASP A 239 -7.16 12.53 17.76
C ASP A 239 -6.74 11.12 18.13
N TYR A 240 -6.59 10.24 17.15
CA TYR A 240 -6.15 8.87 17.37
C TYR A 240 -4.69 8.80 17.87
N TYR A 241 -3.82 9.69 17.39
CA TYR A 241 -2.47 9.81 17.92
C TYR A 241 -2.46 10.17 19.42
N ASN A 242 -3.31 11.12 19.82
CA ASN A 242 -3.45 11.52 21.23
C ASN A 242 -4.03 10.38 22.07
N GLU A 243 -5.00 9.61 21.56
CA GLU A 243 -5.50 8.41 22.22
C GLU A 243 -4.38 7.40 22.49
N VAL A 244 -3.56 7.10 21.49
CA VAL A 244 -2.41 6.20 21.64
C VAL A 244 -1.41 6.73 22.66
N LYS A 245 -1.14 8.04 22.67
CA LYS A 245 -0.27 8.69 23.65
C LYS A 245 -0.79 8.54 25.09
N GLN A 246 -2.09 8.73 25.29
CA GLN A 246 -2.74 8.54 26.59
C GLN A 246 -2.63 7.08 27.07
N LEU A 247 -2.75 6.10 26.16
CA LEU A 247 -2.54 4.70 26.52
C LEU A 247 -1.09 4.42 26.94
N ILE A 248 -0.12 4.99 26.24
CA ILE A 248 1.31 4.90 26.59
C ILE A 248 1.53 5.43 28.01
N GLU A 249 0.95 6.58 28.35
CA GLU A 249 1.05 7.20 29.67
C GLU A 249 0.34 6.35 30.75
N LYS A 250 -0.88 5.90 30.46
CA LYS A 250 -1.69 5.04 31.36
C LYS A 250 -0.94 3.76 31.77
N HIS A 251 -0.17 3.17 30.84
CA HIS A 251 0.62 1.97 31.12
C HIS A 251 2.04 2.24 31.61
N GLY A 252 2.45 3.49 31.79
CA GLY A 252 3.80 3.86 32.24
C GLY A 252 4.88 3.41 31.24
N LEU A 253 4.62 3.59 29.93
CA LEU A 253 5.46 3.10 28.84
C LEU A 253 6.25 4.22 28.12
N GLN A 254 6.27 5.46 28.67
CA GLN A 254 6.84 6.64 28.00
C GLN A 254 8.31 6.46 27.63
N ASP A 255 9.08 5.76 28.45
CA ASP A 255 10.50 5.49 28.21
C ASP A 255 10.75 4.32 27.26
N ARG A 256 9.73 3.50 26.97
CA ARG A 256 9.83 2.25 26.20
C ARG A 256 9.11 2.28 24.85
N VAL A 257 8.10 3.12 24.67
CA VAL A 257 7.38 3.31 23.42
C VAL A 257 7.75 4.64 22.78
N LYS A 258 8.33 4.57 21.61
CA LYS A 258 8.85 5.73 20.87
C LYS A 258 8.06 5.95 19.56
N CYS A 259 7.22 6.99 19.55
CA CYS A 259 6.55 7.46 18.36
C CYS A 259 7.52 8.36 17.56
N VAL A 260 8.22 7.81 16.58
CA VAL A 260 9.34 8.49 15.90
C VAL A 260 8.91 9.38 14.73
N GLY A 261 7.60 9.51 14.50
CA GLY A 261 7.07 10.33 13.41
C GLY A 261 7.32 9.74 12.02
N PHE A 262 7.10 10.55 10.99
CA PHE A 262 7.37 10.14 9.61
C PHE A 262 8.88 10.03 9.37
N GLN A 263 9.28 8.92 8.77
CA GLN A 263 10.67 8.65 8.39
C GLN A 263 10.79 8.46 6.87
N ASN A 264 11.71 9.19 6.24
CA ASN A 264 12.01 9.01 4.82
C ASN A 264 12.61 7.64 4.50
N ASN A 265 13.26 7.03 5.50
CA ASN A 265 13.80 5.68 5.42
C ASN A 265 13.29 4.81 6.58
N PRO A 266 12.05 4.30 6.51
CA PRO A 266 11.52 3.42 7.55
C PRO A 266 12.20 2.05 7.57
N TYR A 267 12.87 1.66 6.47
CA TYR A 267 13.47 0.34 6.31
C TYR A 267 14.61 0.06 7.30
N VAL A 268 15.34 1.08 7.74
CA VAL A 268 16.38 0.88 8.76
C VAL A 268 15.79 0.50 10.11
N TYR A 269 14.63 1.09 10.48
CA TYR A 269 13.92 0.68 11.70
C TYR A 269 13.46 -0.78 11.59
N ILE A 270 12.94 -1.19 10.44
CA ILE A 270 12.47 -2.57 10.23
C ILE A 270 13.68 -3.53 10.20
N LYS A 271 14.72 -3.20 9.41
CA LYS A 271 15.91 -4.06 9.24
C LYS A 271 16.61 -4.40 10.53
N TYR A 272 16.71 -3.45 11.44
CA TYR A 272 17.48 -3.63 12.68
C TYR A 272 16.61 -3.99 13.90
N ALA A 273 15.28 -4.10 13.77
CA ALA A 273 14.39 -4.59 14.81
C ALA A 273 14.41 -6.13 14.88
N ASP A 274 14.05 -6.67 16.03
CA ASP A 274 13.91 -8.11 16.27
C ASP A 274 12.56 -8.65 15.81
N CYS A 275 11.53 -7.78 15.76
CA CYS A 275 10.19 -8.16 15.29
C CYS A 275 9.46 -6.95 14.70
N PHE A 276 8.87 -7.14 13.52
CA PHE A 276 7.88 -6.21 12.97
C PHE A 276 6.48 -6.62 13.42
N VAL A 277 5.67 -5.65 13.85
CA VAL A 277 4.32 -5.92 14.36
C VAL A 277 3.26 -5.31 13.45
N LEU A 278 2.33 -6.15 12.98
CA LEU A 278 1.13 -5.73 12.24
C LEU A 278 -0.10 -5.87 13.14
N SER A 279 -0.48 -4.79 13.79
CA SER A 279 -1.64 -4.71 14.70
C SER A 279 -2.93 -4.23 14.02
N SER A 280 -2.94 -4.17 12.69
CA SER A 280 -4.05 -3.61 11.91
C SER A 280 -5.36 -4.36 12.11
N ARG A 281 -6.47 -3.62 12.22
CA ARG A 281 -7.84 -4.16 12.25
C ARG A 281 -8.30 -4.66 10.88
N TRP A 282 -7.84 -4.01 9.81
CA TRP A 282 -8.06 -4.42 8.42
C TRP A 282 -6.96 -3.87 7.51
N GLU A 283 -6.71 -4.56 6.40
CA GLU A 283 -5.78 -4.19 5.34
C GLU A 283 -6.37 -4.52 3.96
N GLY A 284 -5.80 -3.95 2.92
CA GLY A 284 -5.94 -4.51 1.57
C GLY A 284 -4.89 -5.59 1.36
N LEU A 285 -3.63 -5.16 1.23
CA LEU A 285 -2.44 -6.01 1.30
C LEU A 285 -1.37 -5.23 2.10
N PRO A 286 -0.86 -5.77 3.23
CA PRO A 286 0.05 -5.05 4.10
C PRO A 286 1.48 -5.02 3.56
N ASN A 287 1.78 -4.08 2.64
CA ASN A 287 3.08 -3.98 1.97
C ASN A 287 4.27 -3.96 2.95
N VAL A 288 4.15 -3.19 4.04
CA VAL A 288 5.23 -3.04 5.01
C VAL A 288 5.55 -4.36 5.73
N MET A 289 4.58 -5.25 5.89
CA MET A 289 4.81 -6.61 6.42
C MET A 289 5.61 -7.45 5.42
N ILE A 290 5.27 -7.37 4.13
CA ILE A 290 6.02 -8.06 3.08
C ILE A 290 7.43 -7.49 2.95
N GLU A 291 7.57 -6.16 3.05
CA GLU A 291 8.87 -5.46 3.09
C GLU A 291 9.72 -5.90 4.30
N SER A 292 9.08 -6.15 5.46
CA SER A 292 9.74 -6.67 6.65
C SER A 292 10.31 -8.07 6.43
N LEU A 293 9.52 -8.97 5.89
CA LEU A 293 9.96 -10.33 5.55
C LEU A 293 11.09 -10.31 4.51
N TYR A 294 11.02 -9.42 3.52
CA TYR A 294 12.11 -9.22 2.56
C TYR A 294 13.42 -8.78 3.24
N LEU A 295 13.32 -7.93 4.26
CA LEU A 295 14.48 -7.48 5.06
C LEU A 295 15.00 -8.54 6.04
N GLY A 296 14.33 -9.68 6.14
CA GLY A 296 14.67 -10.76 7.05
C GLY A 296 14.25 -10.50 8.50
N THR A 297 13.31 -9.59 8.74
CA THR A 297 12.78 -9.30 10.07
C THR A 297 11.49 -10.08 10.28
N PRO A 298 11.42 -10.95 11.30
CA PRO A 298 10.23 -11.76 11.56
C PRO A 298 9.02 -10.89 11.92
N VAL A 299 7.84 -11.44 11.71
CA VAL A 299 6.57 -10.72 11.84
C VAL A 299 5.71 -11.28 12.96
N ALA A 300 5.11 -10.40 13.77
CA ALA A 300 3.94 -10.72 14.59
C ALA A 300 2.71 -10.00 14.01
N ALA A 301 1.65 -10.71 13.62
CA ALA A 301 0.55 -10.12 12.90
C ALA A 301 -0.82 -10.61 13.35
N PHE A 302 -1.81 -9.71 13.46
CA PHE A 302 -3.20 -10.11 13.50
C PHE A 302 -3.63 -10.76 12.18
N LYS A 303 -4.41 -11.83 12.25
CA LYS A 303 -5.12 -12.42 11.10
C LYS A 303 -6.29 -11.54 10.67
N CYS A 304 -6.04 -10.27 10.34
CA CYS A 304 -7.09 -9.30 10.01
C CYS A 304 -7.68 -9.47 8.61
N ILE A 305 -6.97 -10.17 7.71
CA ILE A 305 -7.45 -10.58 6.37
C ILE A 305 -6.89 -11.98 6.03
N PRO A 306 -7.58 -12.76 5.17
CA PRO A 306 -7.20 -14.15 4.89
C PRO A 306 -5.78 -14.33 4.35
N VAL A 307 -5.31 -13.41 3.49
CA VAL A 307 -4.00 -13.51 2.84
C VAL A 307 -2.81 -13.49 3.81
N ILE A 308 -2.96 -12.93 5.02
CA ILE A 308 -1.86 -12.86 6.00
C ILE A 308 -1.34 -14.26 6.36
N GLY A 309 -2.24 -15.25 6.48
CA GLY A 309 -1.86 -16.64 6.73
C GLY A 309 -1.15 -17.34 5.58
N ARG A 310 -1.11 -16.74 4.38
CA ARG A 310 -0.31 -17.22 3.24
C ARG A 310 1.03 -16.48 3.11
N ILE A 311 1.11 -15.26 3.67
CA ILE A 311 2.32 -14.45 3.66
C ILE A 311 3.25 -14.87 4.78
N VAL A 312 2.71 -15.08 5.98
CA VAL A 312 3.48 -15.47 7.17
C VAL A 312 3.31 -16.96 7.42
N THR A 313 4.43 -17.68 7.47
CA THR A 313 4.48 -19.08 7.88
C THR A 313 4.73 -19.15 9.39
N ASP A 314 3.71 -19.54 10.14
CA ASP A 314 3.72 -19.57 11.61
C ASP A 314 4.89 -20.41 12.13
N GLY A 315 5.73 -19.82 12.97
CA GLY A 315 6.94 -20.47 13.51
C GLY A 315 8.17 -20.47 12.61
N ALA A 316 8.06 -20.05 11.34
CA ALA A 316 9.19 -20.01 10.40
C ALA A 316 9.67 -18.58 10.12
N ASP A 317 8.78 -17.68 9.73
CA ASP A 317 9.12 -16.30 9.44
C ASP A 317 8.27 -15.28 10.21
N GLY A 318 7.43 -15.78 11.14
CA GLY A 318 6.65 -14.96 12.05
C GLY A 318 5.70 -15.79 12.90
N TYR A 319 4.84 -15.08 13.64
CA TYR A 319 3.75 -15.68 14.40
C TYR A 319 2.46 -14.91 14.21
N LEU A 320 1.37 -15.65 14.07
CA LEU A 320 0.06 -15.13 13.82
C LEU A 320 -0.77 -15.03 15.11
N ALA A 321 -1.44 -13.90 15.29
CA ALA A 321 -2.34 -13.64 16.39
C ALA A 321 -3.80 -13.60 15.92
N GLU A 322 -4.72 -13.95 16.80
CA GLU A 322 -6.15 -13.79 16.59
C GLU A 322 -6.48 -12.30 16.41
N LYS A 323 -7.39 -12.01 15.48
CA LYS A 323 -7.78 -10.64 15.16
C LYS A 323 -8.25 -9.89 16.42
N GLU A 324 -7.65 -8.73 16.68
CA GLU A 324 -7.96 -7.83 17.79
C GLU A 324 -7.81 -8.45 19.21
N ASN A 325 -7.15 -9.61 19.33
CA ASN A 325 -6.85 -10.22 20.61
C ASN A 325 -5.44 -9.79 21.08
N VAL A 326 -5.43 -8.94 22.07
CA VAL A 326 -4.22 -8.30 22.64
C VAL A 326 -3.25 -9.32 23.22
N GLU A 327 -3.75 -10.29 23.97
CA GLU A 327 -2.94 -11.35 24.60
C GLU A 327 -2.32 -12.27 23.54
N SER A 328 -3.08 -12.59 22.48
CA SER A 328 -2.58 -13.37 21.36
C SER A 328 -1.48 -12.61 20.61
N LEU A 329 -1.62 -11.29 20.41
CA LEU A 329 -0.59 -10.46 19.79
C LEU A 329 0.68 -10.38 20.65
N ALA A 330 0.55 -10.18 21.95
CA ALA A 330 1.69 -10.16 22.86
C ALA A 330 2.50 -11.46 22.82
N LYS A 331 1.80 -12.61 22.82
CA LYS A 331 2.44 -13.93 22.67
C LYS A 331 3.14 -14.09 21.32
N ALA A 332 2.49 -13.64 20.23
CA ALA A 332 3.08 -13.68 18.88
C ALA A 332 4.33 -12.78 18.79
N MET A 333 4.30 -11.60 19.40
CA MET A 333 5.44 -10.67 19.45
C MET A 333 6.65 -11.33 20.13
N MET A 334 6.47 -11.88 21.33
CA MET A 334 7.56 -12.50 22.09
C MET A 334 8.18 -13.68 21.32
N LYS A 335 7.34 -14.57 20.77
CA LYS A 335 7.83 -15.71 19.99
C LYS A 335 8.54 -15.27 18.70
N ALA A 336 8.00 -14.27 18.00
CA ALA A 336 8.59 -13.77 16.76
C ALA A 336 9.97 -13.15 17.01
N SER A 337 10.15 -12.40 18.11
CA SER A 337 11.44 -11.79 18.45
C SER A 337 12.56 -12.79 18.74
N GLU A 338 12.22 -14.05 19.06
CA GLU A 338 13.18 -15.12 19.34
C GLU A 338 13.66 -15.83 18.04
N LEU A 339 13.01 -15.63 16.89
CA LEU A 339 13.37 -16.29 15.64
C LEU A 339 14.70 -15.80 15.03
N GLY A 340 15.15 -14.61 15.41
CA GLY A 340 16.30 -13.98 14.78
C GLY A 340 15.98 -13.54 13.33
N ARG A 341 17.00 -13.56 12.44
CA ARG A 341 16.79 -13.23 11.04
C ARG A 341 16.17 -14.39 10.28
N VAL A 342 15.12 -14.10 9.54
CA VAL A 342 14.33 -15.10 8.81
C VAL A 342 14.50 -14.98 7.30
N THR A 343 14.19 -16.06 6.60
CA THR A 343 14.04 -16.08 5.13
C THR A 343 12.62 -16.47 4.81
N SER A 344 11.84 -15.52 4.30
CA SER A 344 10.45 -15.82 3.92
C SER A 344 10.37 -16.59 2.61
N VAL A 345 9.46 -17.54 2.57
CA VAL A 345 9.10 -18.29 1.34
C VAL A 345 8.05 -17.58 0.50
N TYR A 346 7.45 -16.52 1.04
CA TYR A 346 6.44 -15.75 0.31
C TYR A 346 7.04 -15.07 -0.92
N LYS A 347 6.37 -15.25 -2.06
CA LYS A 347 6.73 -14.61 -3.32
C LYS A 347 5.66 -13.59 -3.67
N SER A 348 6.02 -12.31 -3.66
CA SER A 348 5.18 -11.24 -4.24
C SER A 348 5.09 -11.39 -5.76
N ALA A 349 4.08 -10.75 -6.37
CA ALA A 349 4.04 -10.67 -7.83
C ALA A 349 5.31 -9.98 -8.37
N SER A 350 5.74 -10.41 -9.55
CA SER A 350 6.84 -9.76 -10.25
C SER A 350 6.38 -8.45 -10.90
N MET A 351 7.30 -7.52 -11.12
CA MET A 351 7.03 -6.32 -11.90
C MET A 351 6.63 -6.64 -13.33
N ASP A 352 7.16 -7.73 -13.90
CA ASP A 352 6.85 -8.17 -15.27
C ASP A 352 5.39 -8.58 -15.41
N GLU A 353 4.77 -9.16 -14.39
CA GLU A 353 3.33 -9.48 -14.41
C GLU A 353 2.48 -8.20 -14.47
N PHE A 354 2.83 -7.16 -13.72
CA PHE A 354 2.17 -5.86 -13.83
C PHE A 354 2.39 -5.21 -15.18
N HIS A 355 3.62 -5.23 -15.69
CA HIS A 355 3.93 -4.71 -17.03
C HIS A 355 3.12 -5.42 -18.08
N HIS A 356 3.02 -6.76 -18.00
CA HIS A 356 2.24 -7.54 -18.93
C HIS A 356 0.75 -7.12 -18.93
N VAL A 357 0.14 -6.92 -17.76
CA VAL A 357 -1.26 -6.45 -17.67
C VAL A 357 -1.41 -5.05 -18.25
N LEU A 358 -0.51 -4.13 -17.94
CA LEU A 358 -0.58 -2.76 -18.44
C LEU A 358 -0.27 -2.67 -19.93
N GLU A 359 0.67 -3.46 -20.45
CA GLU A 359 0.97 -3.58 -21.88
C GLU A 359 -0.17 -4.28 -22.64
N PHE A 360 -0.78 -5.33 -22.06
CA PHE A 360 -1.95 -5.98 -22.65
C PHE A 360 -3.13 -5.01 -22.78
N ALA A 361 -3.34 -4.13 -21.80
CA ALA A 361 -4.35 -3.08 -21.89
C ALA A 361 -4.12 -2.14 -23.09
N THR A 362 -2.90 -2.07 -23.64
CA THR A 362 -2.59 -1.25 -24.82
C THR A 362 -2.85 -1.96 -26.15
N LYS A 363 -3.09 -3.29 -26.16
CA LYS A 363 -3.35 -4.06 -27.39
C LYS A 363 -4.83 -4.02 -27.75
N PRO A 364 -5.20 -4.12 -29.04
CA PRO A 364 -6.58 -4.40 -29.44
C PRO A 364 -7.07 -5.69 -28.77
N MET A 365 -8.32 -5.75 -28.35
CA MET A 365 -8.90 -6.94 -27.71
C MET A 365 -9.00 -8.10 -28.71
N GLU A 366 -7.94 -8.88 -28.85
CA GLU A 366 -7.94 -10.18 -29.48
C GLU A 366 -7.55 -11.23 -28.41
N GLY A 367 -8.55 -11.94 -27.89
CA GLY A 367 -8.36 -13.16 -27.10
C GLY A 367 -8.25 -13.00 -25.58
N LYS A 368 -8.81 -13.99 -24.90
CA LYS A 368 -8.91 -14.12 -23.44
C LYS A 368 -7.55 -14.15 -22.78
N TYR A 369 -7.42 -13.41 -21.68
CA TYR A 369 -6.29 -13.51 -20.76
C TYR A 369 -6.24 -14.92 -20.17
N LYS A 370 -5.24 -15.72 -20.55
CA LYS A 370 -4.95 -17.01 -19.90
C LYS A 370 -3.83 -16.77 -18.89
N THR A 371 -4.15 -16.75 -17.62
CA THR A 371 -3.15 -16.90 -16.54
C THR A 371 -2.45 -18.24 -16.76
N LYS A 372 -1.12 -18.22 -16.87
CA LYS A 372 -0.33 -19.44 -16.73
C LYS A 372 -0.38 -19.82 -15.25
N THR A 373 -1.10 -20.88 -14.93
CA THR A 373 -1.07 -21.59 -13.65
C THR A 373 0.33 -22.16 -13.38
#